data_504e0da5437f3711116294e70f6611b5
#
_entry.id   504e0da5437f3711116294e70f6611b5
#
_cell.length_a   1.000
_cell.length_b   1.000
_cell.length_c   1.000
_cell.angle_alpha   90.00
_cell.angle_beta   90.00
_cell.angle_gamma   90.00
#
_symmetry.space_group_name_H-M   'P 1'
#
loop_
_entity.id
_entity.type
_entity.pdbx_description
1 polymer ?
#
loop_
_entity_poly.entity_id
_entity_poly.type
_entity_poly.pdbx_seq_one_letter_code
_entity_poly.pdbx_strand_id
1 'polypeptide(L)'
;MFSLENVSKIYNDSGISFKALDNVNLRIDKNEIVSIIGKSGSGKTTLLNVMSTIANSSVGKVYYKDILLDELDEKEKARIRLSNFGFVFQKYELFQNLNIYDNIIIPVKLLGNNVDNNYIEEIIELLGLDEQRNKMPYELSGGQQQRVAIARAISTKPEVIFADEPTGNLDSQNSNMIIKLFFDLVHKYKSTLIYVTHDVNLAKKAGRMLTILDGKVI
;
A
#
# COMPACT_ATOMS: atom_id res chain seq x y z
N MET A 1 -3.34 -14.04 -7.63
CA MET A 1 -2.87 -12.68 -8.00
C MET A 1 -1.40 -12.47 -7.69
N PHE A 2 -0.96 -12.68 -6.44
CA PHE A 2 0.45 -12.83 -6.13
C PHE A 2 0.80 -14.27 -5.79
N SER A 3 2.01 -14.71 -6.19
CA SER A 3 2.64 -15.95 -5.73
C SER A 3 4.09 -15.67 -5.38
N LEU A 4 4.49 -16.03 -4.18
CA LEU A 4 5.86 -15.98 -3.68
C LEU A 4 6.35 -17.41 -3.51
N GLU A 5 7.50 -17.72 -4.10
CA GLU A 5 8.09 -19.07 -4.08
C GLU A 5 9.49 -19.00 -3.48
N ASN A 6 9.65 -19.53 -2.25
CA ASN A 6 10.90 -19.60 -1.49
C ASN A 6 11.61 -18.22 -1.37
N VAL A 7 10.82 -17.14 -1.18
CA VAL A 7 11.33 -15.78 -1.20
C VAL A 7 12.10 -15.47 0.08
N SER A 8 13.34 -15.02 -0.09
CA SER A 8 14.17 -14.49 1.00
C SER A 8 14.68 -13.10 0.65
N LYS A 9 14.79 -12.24 1.68
CA LYS A 9 15.40 -10.92 1.56
C LYS A 9 16.49 -10.75 2.59
N ILE A 10 17.68 -10.47 2.11
CA ILE A 10 18.89 -10.26 2.92
C ILE A 10 19.34 -8.82 2.70
N TYR A 11 19.51 -8.07 3.78
CA TYR A 11 20.14 -6.77 3.77
C TYR A 11 21.59 -6.93 4.29
N ASN A 12 22.52 -6.30 3.59
CA ASN A 12 23.91 -6.25 4.00
C ASN A 12 24.24 -4.80 4.33
N ASP A 13 24.54 -4.54 5.58
CA ASP A 13 24.96 -3.22 6.05
C ASP A 13 26.25 -3.35 6.87
N SER A 14 27.28 -2.60 6.44
CA SER A 14 28.56 -2.47 7.14
C SER A 14 29.17 -3.81 7.59
N GLY A 15 29.02 -4.86 6.77
CA GLY A 15 29.58 -6.20 7.07
C GLY A 15 28.68 -7.10 7.93
N ILE A 16 27.52 -6.61 8.35
CA ILE A 16 26.50 -7.40 9.05
C ILE A 16 25.41 -7.79 8.05
N SER A 17 25.15 -9.08 7.94
CA SER A 17 24.05 -9.62 7.11
C SER A 17 22.83 -9.90 7.95
N PHE A 18 21.69 -9.32 7.59
CA PHE A 18 20.42 -9.53 8.26
C PHE A 18 19.39 -10.11 7.27
N LYS A 19 18.86 -11.28 7.60
CA LYS A 19 17.80 -11.91 6.80
C LYS A 19 16.44 -11.41 7.27
N ALA A 20 15.85 -10.47 6.54
CA ALA A 20 14.55 -9.88 6.85
C ALA A 20 13.36 -10.73 6.43
N LEU A 21 13.50 -11.55 5.38
CA LEU A 21 12.55 -12.59 4.97
C LEU A 21 13.31 -13.91 4.79
N ASP A 22 12.72 -15.01 5.24
CA ASP A 22 13.32 -16.34 5.21
C ASP A 22 12.37 -17.37 4.61
N ASN A 23 12.61 -17.75 3.36
CA ASN A 23 11.91 -18.81 2.65
C ASN A 23 10.37 -18.65 2.65
N VAL A 24 9.89 -17.46 2.37
CA VAL A 24 8.46 -17.15 2.35
C VAL A 24 7.80 -17.78 1.13
N ASN A 25 6.77 -18.58 1.38
CA ASN A 25 5.84 -19.10 0.38
C ASN A 25 4.45 -18.55 0.68
N LEU A 26 3.88 -17.81 -0.26
CA LEU A 26 2.62 -17.10 -0.04
C LEU A 26 1.86 -16.95 -1.35
N ARG A 27 0.54 -17.17 -1.30
CA ARG A 27 -0.36 -16.84 -2.40
C ARG A 27 -1.43 -15.86 -1.90
N ILE A 28 -1.70 -14.83 -2.69
CA ILE A 28 -2.79 -13.86 -2.48
C ILE A 28 -3.63 -13.81 -3.74
N ASP A 29 -4.94 -13.98 -3.57
CA ASP A 29 -5.88 -13.99 -4.67
C ASP A 29 -6.43 -12.58 -4.97
N LYS A 30 -7.07 -12.42 -6.12
CA LYS A 30 -7.67 -11.15 -6.55
C LYS A 30 -8.84 -10.78 -5.65
N ASN A 31 -8.99 -9.49 -5.35
CA ASN A 31 -10.04 -8.92 -4.50
C ASN A 31 -9.99 -9.41 -3.04
N GLU A 32 -8.88 -9.98 -2.61
CA GLU A 32 -8.64 -10.37 -1.22
C GLU A 32 -8.22 -9.16 -0.39
N ILE A 33 -8.71 -9.08 0.85
CA ILE A 33 -8.20 -8.14 1.86
C ILE A 33 -7.36 -8.93 2.84
N VAL A 34 -6.05 -8.67 2.85
CA VAL A 34 -5.06 -9.39 3.65
C VAL A 34 -4.39 -8.43 4.61
N SER A 35 -4.42 -8.76 5.89
CA SER A 35 -3.62 -8.08 6.91
C SER A 35 -2.35 -8.84 7.22
N ILE A 36 -1.28 -8.12 7.52
CA ILE A 36 0.02 -8.67 7.93
C ILE A 36 0.34 -8.13 9.32
N ILE A 37 0.48 -9.04 10.29
CA ILE A 37 0.84 -8.69 11.67
C ILE A 37 2.18 -9.33 12.06
N GLY A 38 2.76 -8.83 13.15
CA GLY A 38 4.00 -9.34 13.73
C GLY A 38 4.70 -8.28 14.56
N LYS A 39 5.71 -8.66 15.33
CA LYS A 39 6.51 -7.74 16.14
C LYS A 39 7.25 -6.73 15.27
N SER A 40 7.70 -5.62 15.86
CA SER A 40 8.62 -4.70 15.17
C SER A 40 9.86 -5.46 14.71
N GLY A 41 10.35 -5.19 13.48
CA GLY A 41 11.50 -5.87 12.91
C GLY A 41 11.26 -7.30 12.40
N SER A 42 10.03 -7.83 12.45
CA SER A 42 9.75 -9.21 11.99
C SER A 42 9.76 -9.42 10.47
N GLY A 43 9.84 -8.35 9.66
CA GLY A 43 9.88 -8.44 8.20
C GLY A 43 8.61 -7.99 7.47
N LYS A 44 7.59 -7.46 8.17
CA LYS A 44 6.29 -7.03 7.56
C LYS A 44 6.44 -6.03 6.42
N THR A 45 7.05 -4.88 6.70
CA THR A 45 7.32 -3.84 5.69
C THR A 45 8.23 -4.36 4.59
N THR A 46 9.18 -5.25 4.91
CA THR A 46 10.04 -5.89 3.89
C THR A 46 9.22 -6.77 2.96
N LEU A 47 8.26 -7.57 3.48
CA LEU A 47 7.39 -8.38 2.64
C LEU A 47 6.55 -7.51 1.71
N LEU A 48 5.95 -6.44 2.25
CA LEU A 48 5.17 -5.48 1.48
C LEU A 48 6.02 -4.82 0.39
N ASN A 49 7.25 -4.40 0.71
CA ASN A 49 8.17 -3.77 -0.24
C ASN A 49 8.62 -4.74 -1.35
N VAL A 50 8.85 -6.01 -1.03
CA VAL A 50 9.22 -7.02 -2.03
C VAL A 50 8.05 -7.32 -2.97
N MET A 51 6.84 -7.49 -2.44
CA MET A 51 5.65 -7.71 -3.27
C MET A 51 5.33 -6.52 -4.16
N SER A 52 5.52 -5.30 -3.66
CA SER A 52 5.26 -4.06 -4.38
C SER A 52 6.39 -3.60 -5.31
N THR A 53 7.45 -4.39 -5.43
CA THR A 53 8.67 -4.08 -6.22
C THR A 53 9.44 -2.82 -5.78
N ILE A 54 9.18 -2.31 -4.57
CA ILE A 54 10.01 -1.25 -3.95
C ILE A 54 11.38 -1.81 -3.56
N ALA A 55 11.44 -3.10 -3.19
CA ALA A 55 12.68 -3.82 -2.94
C ALA A 55 12.70 -5.12 -3.74
N ASN A 56 13.87 -5.49 -4.25
CA ASN A 56 14.05 -6.79 -4.93
C ASN A 56 14.21 -7.91 -3.88
N SER A 57 13.73 -9.11 -4.20
CA SER A 57 14.08 -10.32 -3.45
C SER A 57 15.61 -10.59 -3.54
N SER A 58 16.17 -11.29 -2.56
CA SER A 58 17.56 -11.78 -2.65
C SER A 58 17.62 -13.19 -3.23
N VAL A 59 16.59 -14.00 -2.95
CA VAL A 59 16.43 -15.39 -3.42
C VAL A 59 14.93 -15.65 -3.59
N GLY A 60 14.58 -16.59 -4.47
CA GLY A 60 13.21 -16.99 -4.73
C GLY A 60 12.58 -16.24 -5.89
N LYS A 61 11.27 -16.37 -6.05
CA LYS A 61 10.54 -15.79 -7.17
C LYS A 61 9.27 -15.10 -6.67
N VAL A 62 9.00 -13.90 -7.16
CA VAL A 62 7.80 -13.12 -6.88
C VAL A 62 7.02 -12.96 -8.17
N TYR A 63 5.83 -13.51 -8.21
CA TYR A 63 4.92 -13.37 -9.36
C TYR A 63 3.79 -12.39 -9.03
N TYR A 64 3.50 -11.51 -9.96
CA TYR A 64 2.28 -10.75 -10.02
C TYR A 64 1.49 -11.16 -11.27
N LYS A 65 0.35 -11.81 -11.08
CA LYS A 65 -0.33 -12.57 -12.16
C LYS A 65 0.63 -13.60 -12.76
N ASP A 66 0.87 -13.52 -14.05
CA ASP A 66 1.79 -14.40 -14.78
C ASP A 66 3.17 -13.77 -15.03
N ILE A 67 3.45 -12.62 -14.40
CA ILE A 67 4.67 -11.84 -14.57
C ILE A 67 5.63 -12.16 -13.45
N LEU A 68 6.82 -12.64 -13.74
CA LEU A 68 7.93 -12.80 -12.78
C LEU A 68 8.59 -11.44 -12.56
N LEU A 69 8.32 -10.82 -11.38
CA LEU A 69 8.75 -9.45 -11.07
C LEU A 69 10.26 -9.32 -10.92
N ASP A 70 10.95 -10.40 -10.51
CA ASP A 70 12.39 -10.39 -10.29
C ASP A 70 13.19 -10.28 -11.60
N GLU A 71 12.61 -10.66 -12.75
CA GLU A 71 13.25 -10.56 -14.07
C GLU A 71 13.05 -9.21 -14.76
N LEU A 72 12.16 -8.37 -14.23
CA LEU A 72 11.88 -7.06 -14.80
C LEU A 72 12.99 -6.05 -14.48
N ASP A 73 13.25 -5.15 -15.41
CA ASP A 73 14.10 -3.99 -15.17
C ASP A 73 13.38 -2.94 -14.29
N GLU A 74 14.13 -1.95 -13.78
CA GLU A 74 13.56 -0.92 -12.88
C GLU A 74 12.50 -0.04 -13.56
N LYS A 75 12.58 0.15 -14.88
CA LYS A 75 11.60 0.92 -15.65
C LYS A 75 10.28 0.15 -15.78
N GLU A 76 10.35 -1.14 -16.02
CA GLU A 76 9.19 -2.03 -16.08
C GLU A 76 8.51 -2.15 -14.71
N LYS A 77 9.30 -2.33 -13.64
CA LYS A 77 8.80 -2.32 -12.27
C LYS A 77 8.13 -1.00 -11.91
N ALA A 78 8.76 0.13 -12.26
CA ALA A 78 8.17 1.46 -12.03
C ALA A 78 6.83 1.63 -12.78
N ARG A 79 6.73 1.11 -14.00
CA ARG A 79 5.49 1.14 -14.78
C ARG A 79 4.39 0.31 -14.12
N ILE A 80 4.70 -0.90 -13.65
CA ILE A 80 3.74 -1.75 -12.91
C ILE A 80 3.31 -1.04 -11.62
N ARG A 81 4.26 -0.49 -10.83
CA ARG A 81 3.93 0.27 -9.62
C ARG A 81 2.94 1.39 -9.91
N LEU A 82 3.20 2.17 -10.94
CA LEU A 82 2.39 3.34 -11.26
C LEU A 82 1.00 2.97 -11.81
N SER A 83 0.90 1.91 -12.64
CA SER A 83 -0.35 1.55 -13.32
C SER A 83 -1.24 0.60 -12.54
N ASN A 84 -0.66 -0.27 -11.70
CA ASN A 84 -1.40 -1.37 -11.08
C ASN A 84 -1.43 -1.30 -9.54
N PHE A 85 -0.53 -0.52 -8.91
CA PHE A 85 -0.39 -0.49 -7.47
C PHE A 85 -0.69 0.90 -6.91
N GLY A 86 -1.52 0.93 -5.86
CA GLY A 86 -1.70 2.10 -5.00
C GLY A 86 -0.90 1.96 -3.71
N PHE A 87 -0.43 3.07 -3.16
CA PHE A 87 0.38 3.06 -1.93
C PHE A 87 -0.18 4.01 -0.88
N VAL A 88 -0.33 3.49 0.34
CA VAL A 88 -0.69 4.26 1.53
C VAL A 88 0.39 4.04 2.57
N PHE A 89 1.12 5.10 2.92
CA PHE A 89 2.23 5.06 3.88
C PHE A 89 1.82 5.62 5.24
N GLN A 90 2.50 5.19 6.30
CA GLN A 90 2.27 5.66 7.65
C GLN A 90 2.45 7.17 7.79
N LYS A 91 3.44 7.77 7.11
CA LYS A 91 3.74 9.20 7.11
C LYS A 91 3.03 9.98 5.99
N TYR A 92 1.98 9.40 5.39
CA TYR A 92 1.18 9.97 4.29
C TYR A 92 1.97 10.23 3.00
N GLU A 93 3.23 10.65 3.07
CA GLU A 93 4.14 10.96 1.96
C GLU A 93 3.48 11.87 0.90
N LEU A 94 2.81 12.93 1.36
CA LEU A 94 2.21 13.93 0.50
C LEU A 94 3.27 14.93 0.01
N PHE A 95 3.12 15.35 -1.24
CA PHE A 95 3.96 16.40 -1.82
C PHE A 95 3.59 17.75 -1.19
N GLN A 96 4.48 18.29 -0.36
CA GLN A 96 4.22 19.48 0.44
C GLN A 96 4.06 20.78 -0.38
N ASN A 97 4.54 20.79 -1.61
CA ASN A 97 4.48 21.89 -2.58
C ASN A 97 3.31 21.77 -3.58
N LEU A 98 2.44 20.78 -3.41
CA LEU A 98 1.24 20.59 -4.20
C LEU A 98 0.00 20.71 -3.30
N ASN A 99 -1.08 21.31 -3.81
CA ASN A 99 -2.36 21.28 -3.13
C ASN A 99 -2.93 19.85 -3.07
N ILE A 100 -4.06 19.68 -2.37
CA ILE A 100 -4.66 18.37 -2.15
C ILE A 100 -5.16 17.74 -3.45
N TYR A 101 -5.81 18.52 -4.31
CA TYR A 101 -6.27 18.02 -5.60
C TYR A 101 -5.11 17.52 -6.47
N ASP A 102 -4.03 18.30 -6.57
CA ASP A 102 -2.84 17.91 -7.33
C ASP A 102 -2.13 16.68 -6.72
N ASN A 103 -2.08 16.56 -5.38
CA ASN A 103 -1.60 15.36 -4.71
C ASN A 103 -2.40 14.11 -5.13
N ILE A 104 -3.73 14.22 -5.24
CA ILE A 104 -4.61 13.10 -5.60
C ILE A 104 -4.37 12.67 -7.06
N ILE A 105 -4.27 13.62 -7.98
CA ILE A 105 -4.21 13.33 -9.42
C ILE A 105 -2.80 13.10 -9.98
N ILE A 106 -1.74 13.35 -9.20
CA ILE A 106 -0.36 13.23 -9.69
C ILE A 106 -0.03 11.84 -10.26
N PRO A 107 -0.49 10.69 -9.67
CA PRO A 107 -0.24 9.38 -10.27
C PRO A 107 -0.89 9.23 -11.64
N VAL A 108 -2.09 9.80 -11.84
CA VAL A 108 -2.80 9.78 -13.13
C VAL A 108 -2.04 10.59 -14.18
N LYS A 109 -1.55 11.79 -13.80
CA LYS A 109 -0.73 12.63 -14.69
C LYS A 109 0.58 11.93 -15.08
N LEU A 110 1.23 11.24 -14.14
CA LEU A 110 2.48 10.51 -14.40
C LEU A 110 2.29 9.33 -15.36
N LEU A 111 1.10 8.72 -15.39
CA LEU A 111 0.75 7.71 -16.40
C LEU A 111 0.56 8.29 -17.80
N GLY A 112 0.50 9.62 -17.95
CA GLY A 112 0.15 10.29 -19.20
C GLY A 112 -1.34 10.17 -19.56
N ASN A 113 -2.17 9.74 -18.64
CA ASN A 113 -3.60 9.59 -18.83
C ASN A 113 -4.34 10.91 -18.63
N ASN A 114 -5.48 11.06 -19.32
CA ASN A 114 -6.42 12.11 -18.98
C ASN A 114 -7.06 11.82 -17.63
N VAL A 115 -7.21 12.88 -16.82
CA VAL A 115 -7.87 12.77 -15.52
C VAL A 115 -9.36 12.52 -15.75
N ASP A 116 -9.87 11.41 -15.24
CA ASP A 116 -11.31 11.15 -15.17
C ASP A 116 -11.91 12.01 -14.05
N ASN A 117 -12.32 13.22 -14.41
CA ASN A 117 -12.79 14.20 -13.43
C ASN A 117 -13.98 13.66 -12.61
N ASN A 118 -14.91 12.94 -13.22
CA ASN A 118 -16.08 12.39 -12.51
C ASN A 118 -15.64 11.39 -11.43
N TYR A 119 -14.67 10.53 -11.75
CA TYR A 119 -14.11 9.58 -10.80
C TYR A 119 -13.34 10.25 -9.67
N ILE A 120 -12.55 11.27 -9.98
CA ILE A 120 -11.79 12.01 -8.95
C ILE A 120 -12.73 12.80 -8.04
N GLU A 121 -13.77 13.45 -8.58
CA GLU A 121 -14.80 14.13 -7.77
C GLU A 121 -15.51 13.14 -6.84
N GLU A 122 -15.90 11.98 -7.34
CA GLU A 122 -16.51 10.92 -6.53
C GLU A 122 -15.60 10.49 -5.37
N ILE A 123 -14.30 10.32 -5.60
CA ILE A 123 -13.34 9.98 -4.54
C ILE A 123 -13.24 11.11 -3.51
N ILE A 124 -13.16 12.36 -3.95
CA ILE A 124 -13.06 13.53 -3.09
C ILE A 124 -14.30 13.63 -2.18
N GLU A 125 -15.50 13.47 -2.74
CA GLU A 125 -16.76 13.50 -2.01
C GLU A 125 -16.84 12.34 -0.99
N LEU A 126 -16.56 11.10 -1.42
CA LEU A 126 -16.59 9.92 -0.54
C LEU A 126 -15.62 10.03 0.64
N LEU A 127 -14.50 10.72 0.45
CA LEU A 127 -13.50 10.94 1.50
C LEU A 127 -13.72 12.24 2.29
N GLY A 128 -14.76 13.04 1.93
CA GLY A 128 -15.08 14.29 2.59
C GLY A 128 -13.94 15.30 2.48
N LEU A 129 -13.38 15.47 1.29
CA LEU A 129 -12.23 16.33 1.00
C LEU A 129 -12.60 17.57 0.16
N ASP A 130 -13.89 17.84 -0.07
CA ASP A 130 -14.37 18.92 -0.94
C ASP A 130 -13.83 20.30 -0.56
N GLU A 131 -13.91 20.63 0.72
CA GLU A 131 -13.43 21.93 1.26
C GLU A 131 -11.90 22.01 1.33
N GLN A 132 -11.21 20.88 1.24
CA GLN A 132 -9.75 20.78 1.41
C GLN A 132 -9.00 20.80 0.08
N ARG A 133 -9.66 20.69 -1.05
CA ARG A 133 -9.04 20.46 -2.37
C ARG A 133 -7.94 21.45 -2.75
N ASN A 134 -8.10 22.72 -2.36
CA ASN A 134 -7.16 23.78 -2.69
C ASN A 134 -6.14 24.05 -1.56
N LYS A 135 -6.25 23.38 -0.41
CA LYS A 135 -5.33 23.52 0.71
C LYS A 135 -4.02 22.78 0.43
N MET A 136 -2.99 23.16 1.17
CA MET A 136 -1.70 22.48 1.18
C MET A 136 -1.69 21.41 2.29
N PRO A 137 -0.87 20.33 2.17
CA PRO A 137 -0.82 19.27 3.17
C PRO A 137 -0.62 19.73 4.61
N TYR A 138 0.21 20.76 4.84
CA TYR A 138 0.50 21.29 6.16
C TYR A 138 -0.69 22.03 6.83
N GLU A 139 -1.75 22.36 6.07
CA GLU A 139 -2.98 22.96 6.58
C GLU A 139 -4.00 21.91 7.06
N LEU A 140 -3.69 20.61 6.88
CA LEU A 140 -4.59 19.52 7.19
C LEU A 140 -4.26 18.82 8.51
N SER A 141 -5.31 18.35 9.21
CA SER A 141 -5.13 17.37 10.29
C SER A 141 -4.56 16.04 9.78
N GLY A 142 -3.95 15.25 10.67
CA GLY A 142 -3.41 13.92 10.29
C GLY A 142 -4.46 13.00 9.64
N GLY A 143 -5.69 13.00 10.15
CA GLY A 143 -6.79 12.23 9.56
C GLY A 143 -7.18 12.71 8.15
N GLN A 144 -7.14 14.01 7.91
CA GLN A 144 -7.37 14.57 6.57
C GLN A 144 -6.22 14.21 5.62
N GLN A 145 -4.96 14.32 6.07
CA GLN A 145 -3.79 13.90 5.27
C GLN A 145 -3.87 12.41 4.90
N GLN A 146 -4.32 11.56 5.83
CA GLN A 146 -4.53 10.14 5.58
C GLN A 146 -5.60 9.90 4.51
N ARG A 147 -6.72 10.63 4.56
CA ARG A 147 -7.75 10.53 3.52
C ARG A 147 -7.23 10.94 2.15
N VAL A 148 -6.39 11.98 2.09
CA VAL A 148 -5.70 12.38 0.84
C VAL A 148 -4.76 11.29 0.34
N ALA A 149 -3.98 10.66 1.22
CA ALA A 149 -3.11 9.55 0.84
C ALA A 149 -3.90 8.35 0.27
N ILE A 150 -5.08 8.04 0.86
CA ILE A 150 -5.99 7.03 0.34
C ILE A 150 -6.55 7.46 -1.03
N ALA A 151 -7.03 8.71 -1.17
CA ALA A 151 -7.53 9.23 -2.44
C ALA A 151 -6.50 9.10 -3.56
N ARG A 152 -5.26 9.51 -3.28
CA ARG A 152 -4.13 9.38 -4.20
C ARG A 152 -3.86 7.93 -4.57
N ALA A 153 -3.88 7.02 -3.60
CA ALA A 153 -3.62 5.61 -3.82
C ALA A 153 -4.63 4.94 -4.76
N ILE A 154 -5.91 5.38 -4.73
CA ILE A 154 -6.97 4.81 -5.57
C ILE A 154 -7.20 5.58 -6.87
N SER A 155 -6.58 6.74 -7.07
CA SER A 155 -6.85 7.65 -8.21
C SER A 155 -6.59 7.04 -9.58
N THR A 156 -5.66 6.09 -9.67
CA THR A 156 -5.33 5.34 -10.90
C THR A 156 -6.20 4.11 -11.12
N LYS A 157 -7.20 3.84 -10.26
CA LYS A 157 -7.99 2.60 -10.26
C LYS A 157 -7.09 1.35 -10.14
N PRO A 158 -6.21 1.26 -9.12
CA PRO A 158 -5.23 0.19 -9.03
C PRO A 158 -5.89 -1.16 -8.76
N GLU A 159 -5.26 -2.23 -9.24
CA GLU A 159 -5.70 -3.59 -8.93
C GLU A 159 -5.29 -4.02 -7.52
N VAL A 160 -4.20 -3.46 -7.00
CA VAL A 160 -3.68 -3.78 -5.66
C VAL A 160 -3.36 -2.49 -4.91
N ILE A 161 -3.70 -2.46 -3.65
CA ILE A 161 -3.31 -1.38 -2.75
C ILE A 161 -2.44 -1.97 -1.65
N PHE A 162 -1.25 -1.41 -1.51
CA PHE A 162 -0.32 -1.70 -0.42
C PHE A 162 -0.42 -0.60 0.63
N ALA A 163 -0.65 -0.97 1.89
CA ALA A 163 -0.74 -0.02 2.98
C ALA A 163 0.18 -0.42 4.14
N ASP A 164 1.11 0.45 4.49
CA ASP A 164 2.00 0.25 5.64
C ASP A 164 1.55 1.12 6.79
N GLU A 165 1.01 0.48 7.85
CA GLU A 165 0.47 1.12 9.07
C GLU A 165 -0.50 2.28 8.74
N PRO A 166 -1.57 2.07 7.96
CA PRO A 166 -2.40 3.15 7.40
C PRO A 166 -3.13 4.01 8.45
N THR A 167 -3.07 3.64 9.73
CA THR A 167 -3.67 4.39 10.84
C THR A 167 -2.71 4.63 12.00
N GLY A 168 -1.43 4.30 11.84
CA GLY A 168 -0.45 4.33 12.92
C GLY A 168 -0.21 5.72 13.56
N ASN A 169 -0.60 6.80 12.87
CA ASN A 169 -0.46 8.17 13.36
C ASN A 169 -1.79 8.80 13.78
N LEU A 170 -2.86 8.00 13.93
CA LEU A 170 -4.20 8.49 14.24
C LEU A 170 -4.66 7.98 15.62
N ASP A 171 -5.52 8.75 16.28
CA ASP A 171 -6.24 8.26 17.46
C ASP A 171 -7.21 7.13 17.09
N SER A 172 -7.68 6.39 18.09
CA SER A 172 -8.48 5.18 17.90
C SER A 172 -9.85 5.44 17.24
N GLN A 173 -10.47 6.58 17.45
CA GLN A 173 -11.76 6.92 16.83
C GLN A 173 -11.59 7.22 15.35
N ASN A 174 -10.64 8.09 15.00
CA ASN A 174 -10.30 8.41 13.62
C ASN A 174 -9.79 7.18 12.85
N SER A 175 -8.99 6.34 13.50
CA SER A 175 -8.51 5.06 12.92
C SER A 175 -9.65 4.16 12.46
N ASN A 176 -10.64 3.93 13.31
CA ASN A 176 -11.78 3.07 12.97
C ASN A 176 -12.62 3.61 11.82
N MET A 177 -12.85 4.92 11.80
CA MET A 177 -13.61 5.59 10.73
C MET A 177 -12.88 5.49 9.40
N ILE A 178 -11.59 5.83 9.37
CA ILE A 178 -10.78 5.84 8.15
C ILE A 178 -10.62 4.43 7.58
N ILE A 179 -10.40 3.43 8.43
CA ILE A 179 -10.29 2.04 7.98
C ILE A 179 -11.59 1.52 7.40
N LYS A 180 -12.72 1.83 8.03
CA LYS A 180 -14.02 1.45 7.47
C LYS A 180 -14.18 2.04 6.07
N LEU A 181 -13.97 3.34 5.94
CA LEU A 181 -14.05 4.06 4.67
C LEU A 181 -13.07 3.47 3.62
N PHE A 182 -11.86 3.15 4.03
CA PHE A 182 -10.86 2.54 3.15
C PHE A 182 -11.31 1.16 2.64
N PHE A 183 -11.87 0.32 3.52
CA PHE A 183 -12.40 -0.99 3.12
C PHE A 183 -13.60 -0.85 2.20
N ASP A 184 -14.51 0.07 2.48
CA ASP A 184 -15.67 0.33 1.63
C ASP A 184 -15.22 0.73 0.21
N LEU A 185 -14.20 1.57 0.08
CA LEU A 185 -13.60 1.94 -1.21
C LEU A 185 -12.93 0.75 -1.91
N VAL A 186 -12.15 -0.05 -1.17
CA VAL A 186 -11.51 -1.27 -1.71
C VAL A 186 -12.55 -2.24 -2.28
N HIS A 187 -13.64 -2.46 -1.56
CA HIS A 187 -14.75 -3.30 -2.03
C HIS A 187 -15.47 -2.69 -3.23
N LYS A 188 -15.76 -1.39 -3.19
CA LYS A 188 -16.45 -0.67 -4.27
C LYS A 188 -15.68 -0.77 -5.58
N TYR A 189 -14.36 -0.58 -5.54
CA TYR A 189 -13.51 -0.59 -6.73
C TYR A 189 -12.90 -1.97 -7.03
N LYS A 190 -13.24 -3.00 -6.23
CA LYS A 190 -12.77 -4.39 -6.41
C LYS A 190 -11.25 -4.50 -6.46
N SER A 191 -10.55 -3.71 -5.66
CA SER A 191 -9.10 -3.81 -5.50
C SER A 191 -8.74 -4.91 -4.50
N THR A 192 -7.53 -5.46 -4.62
CA THR A 192 -6.91 -6.29 -3.59
C THR A 192 -6.22 -5.37 -2.59
N LEU A 193 -6.42 -5.56 -1.29
CA LEU A 193 -5.75 -4.78 -0.26
C LEU A 193 -4.79 -5.66 0.55
N ILE A 194 -3.54 -5.22 0.64
CA ILE A 194 -2.52 -5.84 1.48
C ILE A 194 -2.02 -4.77 2.44
N TYR A 195 -2.27 -4.95 3.74
CA TYR A 195 -1.88 -3.94 4.70
C TYR A 195 -1.16 -4.51 5.91
N VAL A 196 -0.19 -3.76 6.38
CA VAL A 196 0.56 -4.04 7.61
C VAL A 196 -0.08 -3.25 8.75
N THR A 197 -0.23 -3.89 9.90
CA THR A 197 -0.64 -3.21 11.13
C THR A 197 -0.11 -3.91 12.36
N HIS A 198 0.09 -3.16 13.44
CA HIS A 198 0.36 -3.70 14.78
C HIS A 198 -0.94 -3.82 15.63
N ASP A 199 -2.05 -3.24 15.17
CA ASP A 199 -3.35 -3.36 15.83
C ASP A 199 -4.04 -4.67 15.41
N VAL A 200 -4.12 -5.61 16.35
CA VAL A 200 -4.76 -6.92 16.15
C VAL A 200 -6.26 -6.79 15.85
N ASN A 201 -6.94 -5.77 16.42
CA ASN A 201 -8.38 -5.58 16.19
C ASN A 201 -8.60 -5.11 14.76
N LEU A 202 -7.71 -4.25 14.25
CA LEU A 202 -7.72 -3.82 12.88
C LEU A 202 -7.41 -4.99 11.94
N ALA A 203 -6.39 -5.78 12.26
CA ALA A 203 -6.00 -6.95 11.46
C ALA A 203 -7.14 -7.97 11.30
N LYS A 204 -7.93 -8.19 12.34
CA LYS A 204 -9.09 -9.12 12.32
C LYS A 204 -10.24 -8.66 11.40
N LYS A 205 -10.24 -7.40 10.95
CA LYS A 205 -11.23 -6.90 9.98
C LYS A 205 -10.93 -7.34 8.54
N ALA A 206 -9.71 -7.83 8.27
CA ALA A 206 -9.36 -8.44 6.98
C ALA A 206 -10.04 -9.79 6.79
N GLY A 207 -10.27 -10.17 5.54
CA GLY A 207 -10.74 -11.51 5.20
C GLY A 207 -9.71 -12.60 5.52
N ARG A 208 -8.42 -12.24 5.57
CA ARG A 208 -7.31 -13.13 5.92
C ARG A 208 -6.23 -12.37 6.67
N MET A 209 -5.73 -12.99 7.74
CA MET A 209 -4.64 -12.44 8.56
C MET A 209 -3.40 -13.33 8.44
N LEU A 210 -2.27 -12.74 8.10
CA LEU A 210 -0.97 -13.38 8.04
C LEU A 210 -0.13 -12.90 9.22
N THR A 211 0.56 -13.83 9.88
CA THR A 211 1.52 -13.49 10.93
C THR A 211 2.94 -13.66 10.42
N ILE A 212 3.79 -12.67 10.65
CA ILE A 212 5.23 -12.79 10.37
C ILE A 212 6.00 -12.83 11.67
N LEU A 213 6.80 -13.88 11.81
CA LEU A 213 7.73 -14.08 12.92
C LEU A 213 9.11 -14.39 12.35
N ASP A 214 10.11 -13.57 12.72
CA ASP A 214 11.52 -13.74 12.34
C ASP A 214 11.70 -14.00 10.81
N GLY A 215 11.02 -13.20 10.01
CA GLY A 215 11.07 -13.28 8.55
C GLY A 215 10.25 -14.40 7.91
N LYS A 216 9.52 -15.20 8.67
CA LYS A 216 8.69 -16.31 8.19
C LYS A 216 7.22 -16.00 8.32
N VAL A 217 6.42 -16.42 7.33
CA VAL A 217 4.95 -16.41 7.39
C VAL A 217 4.51 -17.70 8.08
N ILE A 218 3.70 -17.56 9.14
CA ILE A 218 3.16 -18.65 9.97
C ILE A 218 1.64 -18.63 10.02
#